data_4ac886c599e0da6dfec09b91c23b2255
#
_entry.id   4ac886c599e0da6dfec09b91c23b2255
#
_cell.length_a   1.000
_cell.length_b   1.000
_cell.length_c   1.000
_cell.angle_alpha   90.00
_cell.angle_beta   90.00
_cell.angle_gamma   90.00
#
_symmetry.space_group_name_H-M   'P 1'
#
loop_
_entity.id
_entity.type
_entity.pdbx_description
1 polymer ?
#
loop_
_entity_poly.entity_id
_entity_poly.type
_entity_poly.pdbx_seq_one_letter_code
_entity_poly.pdbx_strand_id
1 'polypeptide(L)'
;MTQYEEDYIKYIYSKIELKDRVVKIAEIADDFMYSKQSVIEMIKKMEMRGYVQYIPYKGVTLTAKGRKLGARMARVHRLWELFLVNELGLKWYEIDEEAHRLEHATSDLLEAKLYSYLGRPESCPHGNPIPNEKGEINIKSYPTLEQAGVGDTFTVKKVKDEPSLLKYLEGRGIRIGVKIVVQSILACDGMINASQGEQEVFISRESAKLIYGIIS
;
A
#
# COMPACT_ATOMS: atom_id res chain seq x y z
N MET A 1 18.50 6.89 14.05
CA MET A 1 17.37 7.60 13.44
C MET A 1 16.23 7.55 14.43
N THR A 2 15.34 8.50 14.47
CA THR A 2 14.14 8.42 15.28
C THR A 2 13.02 7.76 14.46
N GLN A 3 12.06 7.14 15.14
CA GLN A 3 10.86 6.57 14.50
C GLN A 3 10.17 7.59 13.58
N TYR A 4 9.97 8.83 14.04
CA TYR A 4 9.39 9.89 13.21
C TYR A 4 10.13 10.14 11.89
N GLU A 5 11.48 10.08 11.90
CA GLU A 5 12.27 10.25 10.68
C GLU A 5 12.08 9.07 9.72
N GLU A 6 11.92 7.85 10.25
CA GLU A 6 11.61 6.65 9.47
C GLU A 6 10.21 6.74 8.85
N ASP A 7 9.22 7.23 9.59
CA ASP A 7 7.85 7.45 9.11
C ASP A 7 7.82 8.43 7.94
N TYR A 8 8.53 9.56 8.06
CA TYR A 8 8.63 10.52 6.95
C TYR A 8 9.28 9.90 5.71
N ILE A 9 10.35 9.13 5.87
CA ILE A 9 11.03 8.48 4.74
C ILE A 9 10.13 7.41 4.11
N LYS A 10 9.47 6.57 4.92
CA LYS A 10 8.49 5.58 4.47
C LYS A 10 7.35 6.24 3.70
N TYR A 11 6.79 7.31 4.23
CA TYR A 11 5.74 8.09 3.60
C TYR A 11 6.18 8.64 2.23
N ILE A 12 7.31 9.35 2.19
CA ILE A 12 7.83 9.88 0.92
C ILE A 12 8.07 8.74 -0.07
N TYR A 13 8.65 7.61 0.41
CA TYR A 13 8.87 6.42 -0.42
C TYR A 13 7.56 5.89 -1.00
N SER A 14 6.51 5.73 -0.22
CA SER A 14 5.21 5.24 -0.68
C SER A 14 4.59 6.11 -1.78
N LYS A 15 4.86 7.42 -1.77
CA LYS A 15 4.37 8.34 -2.81
C LYS A 15 5.18 8.31 -4.11
N ILE A 16 6.42 7.80 -4.06
CA ILE A 16 7.33 7.77 -5.21
C ILE A 16 7.65 6.36 -5.73
N GLU A 17 7.33 5.30 -4.98
CA GLU A 17 7.71 3.93 -5.33
C GLU A 17 7.12 3.47 -6.67
N LEU A 18 5.93 3.94 -7.03
CA LEU A 18 5.25 3.59 -8.28
C LEU A 18 5.50 4.59 -9.40
N LYS A 19 5.76 5.83 -9.05
CA LYS A 19 6.00 6.92 -10.00
C LYS A 19 6.92 7.96 -9.38
N ASP A 20 8.11 8.09 -9.95
CA ASP A 20 9.07 9.09 -9.49
C ASP A 20 8.49 10.50 -9.58
N ARG A 21 8.38 11.18 -8.45
CA ARG A 21 7.83 12.52 -8.34
C ARG A 21 8.39 13.27 -7.14
N VAL A 22 8.19 14.56 -7.13
CA VAL A 22 8.43 15.41 -5.94
C VAL A 22 7.17 15.39 -5.07
N VAL A 23 7.32 15.10 -3.78
CA VAL A 23 6.23 15.12 -2.81
C VAL A 23 6.10 16.52 -2.24
N LYS A 24 4.89 17.09 -2.28
CA LYS A 24 4.65 18.45 -1.77
C LYS A 24 4.67 18.48 -0.25
N ILE A 25 5.20 19.55 0.32
CA ILE A 25 5.20 19.74 1.79
C ILE A 25 3.76 19.75 2.35
N ALA A 26 2.80 20.27 1.59
CA ALA A 26 1.39 20.26 2.01
C ALA A 26 0.83 18.84 2.14
N GLU A 27 1.17 17.93 1.22
CA GLU A 27 0.74 16.53 1.29
C GLU A 27 1.23 15.85 2.58
N ILE A 28 2.50 16.11 2.96
CA ILE A 28 3.08 15.58 4.21
C ILE A 28 2.40 16.23 5.42
N ALA A 29 2.20 17.54 5.40
CA ALA A 29 1.58 18.27 6.50
C ALA A 29 0.14 17.80 6.77
N ASP A 30 -0.63 17.58 5.70
CA ASP A 30 -2.01 17.13 5.79
C ASP A 30 -2.10 15.68 6.32
N ASP A 31 -1.27 14.74 5.81
CA ASP A 31 -1.29 13.34 6.24
C ASP A 31 -0.81 13.15 7.70
N PHE A 32 0.22 13.91 8.11
CA PHE A 32 0.74 13.83 9.49
C PHE A 32 0.05 14.77 10.48
N MET A 33 -0.90 15.59 10.01
CA MET A 33 -1.58 16.63 10.81
C MET A 33 -0.61 17.60 11.50
N TYR A 34 0.48 17.96 10.82
CA TYR A 34 1.49 18.92 11.29
C TYR A 34 1.44 20.23 10.52
N SER A 35 2.01 21.29 11.11
CA SER A 35 2.20 22.54 10.39
C SER A 35 3.23 22.37 9.26
N LYS A 36 3.04 23.08 8.14
CA LYS A 36 4.02 23.10 7.04
C LYS A 36 5.42 23.51 7.50
N GLN A 37 5.51 24.39 8.50
CA GLN A 37 6.78 24.81 9.07
C GLN A 37 7.49 23.68 9.79
N SER A 38 6.78 22.92 10.65
CA SER A 38 7.34 21.75 11.34
C SER A 38 7.82 20.67 10.35
N VAL A 39 7.06 20.46 9.27
CA VAL A 39 7.47 19.56 8.19
C VAL A 39 8.76 20.03 7.54
N ILE A 40 8.86 21.32 7.18
CA ILE A 40 10.08 21.88 6.55
C ILE A 40 11.29 21.74 7.47
N GLU A 41 11.14 21.98 8.77
CA GLU A 41 12.23 21.81 9.75
C GLU A 41 12.70 20.34 9.80
N MET A 42 11.78 19.40 9.83
CA MET A 42 12.10 17.96 9.77
C MET A 42 12.79 17.60 8.46
N ILE A 43 12.28 18.06 7.32
CA ILE A 43 12.87 17.82 6.00
C ILE A 43 14.31 18.36 5.93
N LYS A 44 14.56 19.60 6.42
CA LYS A 44 15.93 20.15 6.47
C LYS A 44 16.86 19.34 7.34
N LYS A 45 16.38 18.84 8.48
CA LYS A 45 17.17 17.97 9.37
C LYS A 45 17.52 16.64 8.67
N MET A 46 16.58 16.05 7.92
CA MET A 46 16.82 14.83 7.16
C MET A 46 17.71 15.08 5.93
N GLU A 47 17.65 16.27 5.33
CA GLU A 47 18.52 16.69 4.23
C GLU A 47 19.99 16.79 4.71
N MET A 48 20.24 17.41 5.87
CA MET A 48 21.59 17.46 6.46
C MET A 48 22.16 16.06 6.75
N ARG A 49 21.30 15.06 6.97
CA ARG A 49 21.68 13.65 7.13
C ARG A 49 21.79 12.87 5.82
N GLY A 50 21.46 13.51 4.70
CA GLY A 50 21.58 12.97 3.36
C GLY A 50 20.49 11.96 2.97
N TYR A 51 19.31 11.97 3.61
CA TYR A 51 18.20 11.07 3.27
C TYR A 51 17.25 11.64 2.25
N VAL A 52 17.06 12.95 2.25
CA VAL A 52 16.15 13.64 1.36
C VAL A 52 16.86 14.79 0.64
N GLN A 53 16.28 15.26 -0.44
CA GLN A 53 16.61 16.48 -1.14
C GLN A 53 15.40 17.41 -1.11
N TYR A 54 15.53 18.53 -0.43
CA TYR A 54 14.52 19.57 -0.44
C TYR A 54 14.65 20.43 -1.69
N ILE A 55 13.57 20.66 -2.40
CA ILE A 55 13.50 21.49 -3.59
C ILE A 55 12.59 22.69 -3.26
N PRO A 56 13.14 23.89 -3.03
CA PRO A 56 12.36 25.06 -2.67
C PRO A 56 11.16 25.26 -3.60
N TYR A 57 10.01 25.59 -3.03
CA TYR A 57 8.72 25.78 -3.70
C TYR A 57 8.12 24.57 -4.44
N LYS A 58 8.86 23.48 -4.59
CA LYS A 58 8.38 22.24 -5.25
C LYS A 58 8.03 21.15 -4.24
N GLY A 59 8.89 20.91 -3.24
CA GLY A 59 8.69 19.86 -2.25
C GLY A 59 9.95 19.11 -1.91
N VAL A 60 9.86 17.79 -1.76
CA VAL A 60 10.94 16.91 -1.33
C VAL A 60 10.98 15.62 -2.16
N THR A 61 12.17 15.06 -2.35
CA THR A 61 12.38 13.72 -2.90
C THR A 61 13.41 12.97 -2.05
N LEU A 62 13.54 11.66 -2.26
CA LEU A 62 14.54 10.83 -1.56
C LEU A 62 15.86 10.80 -2.33
N THR A 63 16.97 10.86 -1.61
CA THR A 63 18.28 10.48 -2.15
C THR A 63 18.37 8.96 -2.32
N ALA A 64 19.45 8.44 -2.92
CA ALA A 64 19.70 6.99 -2.97
C ALA A 64 19.71 6.35 -1.58
N LYS A 65 20.31 7.03 -0.58
CA LYS A 65 20.32 6.59 0.82
C LYS A 65 18.90 6.56 1.41
N GLY A 66 18.10 7.59 1.15
CA GLY A 66 16.71 7.66 1.58
C GLY A 66 15.83 6.61 0.91
N ARG A 67 16.00 6.37 -0.39
CA ARG A 67 15.27 5.32 -1.14
C ARG A 67 15.56 3.92 -0.59
N LYS A 68 16.83 3.61 -0.30
CA LYS A 68 17.21 2.32 0.30
C LYS A 68 16.51 2.10 1.64
N LEU A 69 16.50 3.12 2.48
CA LEU A 69 15.81 3.04 3.78
C LEU A 69 14.30 2.95 3.61
N GLY A 70 13.69 3.77 2.78
CA GLY A 70 12.25 3.74 2.51
C GLY A 70 11.79 2.39 1.96
N ALA A 71 12.56 1.81 1.03
CA ALA A 71 12.30 0.47 0.53
C ALA A 71 12.39 -0.59 1.63
N ARG A 72 13.38 -0.49 2.53
CA ARG A 72 13.50 -1.36 3.69
C ARG A 72 12.29 -1.24 4.63
N MET A 73 11.89 -0.02 4.98
CA MET A 73 10.73 0.20 5.84
C MET A 73 9.44 -0.35 5.22
N ALA A 74 9.21 -0.08 3.94
CA ALA A 74 8.06 -0.64 3.21
C ALA A 74 8.09 -2.17 3.16
N ARG A 75 9.28 -2.76 2.98
CA ARG A 75 9.45 -4.22 2.99
C ARG A 75 9.13 -4.82 4.36
N VAL A 76 9.70 -4.29 5.42
CA VAL A 76 9.50 -4.80 6.79
C VAL A 76 8.03 -4.69 7.19
N HIS A 77 7.39 -3.55 6.90
CA HIS A 77 5.98 -3.34 7.14
C HIS A 77 5.13 -4.43 6.43
N ARG A 78 5.31 -4.59 5.12
CA ARG A 78 4.56 -5.55 4.30
C ARG A 78 4.82 -7.02 4.67
N LEU A 79 5.99 -7.33 5.20
CA LEU A 79 6.29 -8.66 5.76
C LEU A 79 5.52 -8.91 7.07
N TRP A 80 5.46 -7.90 7.95
CA TRP A 80 4.65 -8.00 9.17
C TRP A 80 3.16 -8.10 8.85
N GLU A 81 2.64 -7.31 7.93
CA GLU A 81 1.25 -7.47 7.46
C GLU A 81 0.96 -8.93 7.07
N LEU A 82 1.85 -9.52 6.26
CA LEU A 82 1.68 -10.88 5.79
C LEU A 82 1.76 -11.91 6.92
N PHE A 83 2.69 -11.75 7.86
CA PHE A 83 2.83 -12.61 9.03
C PHE A 83 1.59 -12.52 9.93
N LEU A 84 1.12 -11.32 10.21
CA LEU A 84 -0.05 -11.08 11.06
C LEU A 84 -1.32 -11.74 10.50
N VAL A 85 -1.50 -11.70 9.18
CA VAL A 85 -2.64 -12.35 8.52
C VAL A 85 -2.46 -13.86 8.47
N ASN A 86 -1.33 -14.35 7.95
CA ASN A 86 -1.15 -15.77 7.63
C ASN A 86 -0.91 -16.64 8.87
N GLU A 87 -0.13 -16.13 9.84
CA GLU A 87 0.32 -16.92 10.99
C GLU A 87 -0.53 -16.64 12.23
N LEU A 88 -1.00 -15.40 12.42
CA LEU A 88 -1.79 -15.03 13.60
C LEU A 88 -3.29 -14.91 13.30
N GLY A 89 -3.70 -14.98 12.05
CA GLY A 89 -5.11 -14.95 11.64
C GLY A 89 -5.80 -13.60 11.85
N LEU A 90 -5.04 -12.50 11.98
CA LEU A 90 -5.61 -11.17 12.06
C LEU A 90 -6.33 -10.82 10.75
N LYS A 91 -7.34 -9.96 10.83
CA LYS A 91 -8.03 -9.48 9.64
C LYS A 91 -7.19 -8.44 8.92
N TRP A 92 -7.17 -8.50 7.59
CA TRP A 92 -6.34 -7.62 6.76
C TRP A 92 -6.61 -6.11 6.92
N TYR A 93 -7.74 -5.73 7.52
CA TYR A 93 -8.07 -4.34 7.86
C TYR A 93 -7.65 -3.93 9.29
N GLU A 94 -7.04 -4.85 10.08
CA GLU A 94 -6.60 -4.63 11.46
C GLU A 94 -5.08 -4.58 11.61
N ILE A 95 -4.34 -4.90 10.55
CA ILE A 95 -2.92 -5.21 10.62
C ILE A 95 -1.98 -4.00 10.45
N ASP A 96 -2.46 -2.89 9.85
CA ASP A 96 -1.59 -1.75 9.51
C ASP A 96 -0.93 -1.16 10.76
N GLU A 97 -1.72 -0.91 11.81
CA GLU A 97 -1.22 -0.31 13.05
C GLU A 97 -0.24 -1.24 13.78
N GLU A 98 -0.48 -2.56 13.80
CA GLU A 98 0.42 -3.52 14.41
C GLU A 98 1.71 -3.69 13.59
N ALA A 99 1.60 -3.76 12.27
CA ALA A 99 2.77 -3.80 11.38
C ALA A 99 3.63 -2.54 11.54
N HIS A 100 3.00 -1.36 11.68
CA HIS A 100 3.68 -0.10 11.92
C HIS A 100 4.47 -0.10 13.24
N ARG A 101 3.91 -0.64 14.33
CA ARG A 101 4.64 -0.77 15.60
C ARG A 101 5.83 -1.72 15.50
N LEU A 102 5.67 -2.83 14.79
CA LEU A 102 6.69 -3.87 14.65
C LEU A 102 7.83 -3.46 13.72
N GLU A 103 7.57 -2.69 12.67
CA GLU A 103 8.57 -2.32 11.68
C GLU A 103 9.77 -1.57 12.27
N HIS A 104 9.52 -0.67 13.22
CA HIS A 104 10.56 0.14 13.85
C HIS A 104 11.44 -0.66 14.84
N ALA A 105 10.92 -1.76 15.39
CA ALA A 105 11.65 -2.64 16.29
C ALA A 105 12.40 -3.77 15.57
N THR A 106 12.21 -3.89 14.24
CA THR A 106 12.74 -5.01 13.45
C THR A 106 14.20 -4.79 13.07
N SER A 107 15.10 -5.65 13.60
CA SER A 107 16.51 -5.68 13.21
C SER A 107 16.69 -6.30 11.81
N ASP A 108 17.86 -6.04 11.19
CA ASP A 108 18.20 -6.62 9.89
C ASP A 108 18.19 -8.16 9.92
N LEU A 109 18.61 -8.76 11.05
CA LEU A 109 18.55 -10.21 11.24
C LEU A 109 17.11 -10.73 11.26
N LEU A 110 16.23 -10.06 12.00
CA LEU A 110 14.83 -10.44 12.11
C LEU A 110 14.12 -10.28 10.76
N GLU A 111 14.37 -9.17 10.05
CA GLU A 111 13.86 -8.93 8.70
C GLU A 111 14.23 -10.07 7.74
N ALA A 112 15.52 -10.46 7.70
CA ALA A 112 15.99 -11.54 6.83
C ALA A 112 15.35 -12.90 7.17
N LYS A 113 15.19 -13.19 8.47
CA LYS A 113 14.52 -14.41 8.94
C LYS A 113 13.03 -14.42 8.60
N LEU A 114 12.34 -13.31 8.83
CA LEU A 114 10.92 -13.15 8.52
C LEU A 114 10.66 -13.30 7.01
N TYR A 115 11.47 -12.67 6.16
CA TYR A 115 11.38 -12.80 4.71
C TYR A 115 11.57 -14.25 4.23
N SER A 116 12.58 -14.94 4.81
CA SER A 116 12.84 -16.33 4.49
C SER A 116 11.71 -17.27 4.99
N TYR A 117 11.23 -17.03 6.22
CA TYR A 117 10.15 -17.80 6.83
C TYR A 117 8.86 -17.74 6.01
N LEU A 118 8.51 -16.55 5.54
CA LEU A 118 7.33 -16.31 4.69
C LEU A 118 7.50 -16.79 3.23
N GLY A 119 8.60 -17.46 2.88
CA GLY A 119 8.83 -17.99 1.54
C GLY A 119 9.22 -16.96 0.50
N ARG A 120 9.80 -15.83 0.92
CA ARG A 120 10.22 -14.70 0.06
C ARG A 120 9.06 -14.13 -0.78
N PRO A 121 8.02 -13.64 -0.15
CA PRO A 121 6.80 -13.22 -0.82
C PRO A 121 7.03 -12.00 -1.74
N GLU A 122 6.27 -11.95 -2.84
CA GLU A 122 6.31 -10.83 -3.79
C GLU A 122 5.34 -9.70 -3.42
N SER A 123 4.29 -9.98 -2.63
CA SER A 123 3.27 -8.99 -2.26
C SER A 123 2.70 -9.25 -0.87
N CYS A 124 2.21 -8.18 -0.24
CA CYS A 124 1.50 -8.22 1.03
C CYS A 124 0.01 -8.64 0.85
N PRO A 125 -0.77 -8.81 1.93
CA PRO A 125 -2.18 -9.21 1.85
C PRO A 125 -3.06 -8.26 1.03
N HIS A 126 -2.67 -7.00 0.88
CA HIS A 126 -3.37 -5.99 0.06
C HIS A 126 -2.95 -5.99 -1.41
N GLY A 127 -1.95 -6.82 -1.79
CA GLY A 127 -1.40 -6.90 -3.15
C GLY A 127 -0.34 -5.83 -3.46
N ASN A 128 0.14 -5.08 -2.46
CA ASN A 128 1.26 -4.16 -2.66
C ASN A 128 2.58 -4.96 -2.79
N PRO A 129 3.45 -4.61 -3.77
CA PRO A 129 4.68 -5.36 -4.00
C PRO A 129 5.64 -5.22 -2.82
N ILE A 130 6.28 -6.30 -2.40
CA ILE A 130 7.31 -6.29 -1.35
C ILE A 130 8.67 -6.04 -2.00
N PRO A 131 9.40 -4.96 -1.62
CA PRO A 131 10.75 -4.74 -2.14
C PRO A 131 11.69 -5.92 -1.82
N ASN A 132 12.51 -6.34 -2.77
CA ASN A 132 13.52 -7.36 -2.53
C ASN A 132 14.69 -6.85 -1.66
N GLU A 133 15.70 -7.69 -1.41
CA GLU A 133 16.87 -7.33 -0.57
C GLU A 133 17.69 -6.16 -1.13
N LYS A 134 17.57 -5.88 -2.42
CA LYS A 134 18.21 -4.73 -3.10
C LYS A 134 17.34 -3.47 -3.08
N GLY A 135 16.10 -3.57 -2.57
CA GLY A 135 15.12 -2.48 -2.58
C GLY A 135 14.39 -2.33 -3.92
N GLU A 136 14.52 -3.31 -4.82
CA GLU A 136 13.82 -3.34 -6.10
C GLU A 136 12.40 -3.87 -5.92
N ILE A 137 11.45 -3.32 -6.66
CA ILE A 137 10.05 -3.74 -6.67
C ILE A 137 9.62 -4.17 -8.07
N ASN A 138 8.83 -5.23 -8.13
CA ASN A 138 8.19 -5.66 -9.37
C ASN A 138 6.82 -4.99 -9.47
N ILE A 139 6.76 -3.86 -10.17
CA ILE A 139 5.52 -3.10 -10.35
C ILE A 139 4.71 -3.74 -11.47
N LYS A 140 3.55 -4.30 -11.14
CA LYS A 140 2.55 -4.74 -12.10
C LYS A 140 1.43 -3.71 -12.14
N SER A 141 1.10 -3.20 -13.32
CA SER A 141 -0.04 -2.32 -13.52
C SER A 141 -1.29 -3.16 -13.79
N TYR A 142 -2.36 -2.88 -13.09
CA TYR A 142 -3.64 -3.56 -13.24
C TYR A 142 -4.74 -2.53 -13.50
N PRO A 143 -5.71 -2.83 -14.38
CA PRO A 143 -6.93 -2.06 -14.49
C PRO A 143 -7.72 -2.08 -13.19
N THR A 144 -8.56 -1.08 -12.99
CA THR A 144 -9.51 -1.05 -11.87
C THR A 144 -10.76 -1.86 -12.21
N LEU A 145 -11.49 -2.30 -11.18
CA LEU A 145 -12.77 -2.97 -11.37
C LEU A 145 -13.81 -2.07 -12.09
N GLU A 146 -13.72 -0.75 -11.93
CA GLU A 146 -14.55 0.21 -12.67
C GLU A 146 -14.42 0.06 -14.21
N GLN A 147 -13.30 -0.46 -14.69
CA GLN A 147 -13.02 -0.63 -16.11
C GLN A 147 -13.54 -1.97 -16.68
N ALA A 148 -14.03 -2.86 -15.82
CA ALA A 148 -14.62 -4.12 -16.25
C ALA A 148 -16.03 -3.90 -16.80
N GLY A 149 -16.37 -4.64 -17.86
CA GLY A 149 -17.68 -4.66 -18.48
C GLY A 149 -18.58 -5.77 -17.96
N VAL A 150 -19.88 -5.71 -18.33
CA VAL A 150 -20.83 -6.79 -18.03
C VAL A 150 -20.40 -8.08 -18.75
N GLY A 151 -20.36 -9.19 -18.02
CA GLY A 151 -19.88 -10.50 -18.48
C GLY A 151 -18.40 -10.75 -18.24
N ASP A 152 -17.61 -9.73 -17.93
CA ASP A 152 -16.18 -9.92 -17.63
C ASP A 152 -15.96 -10.66 -16.32
N THR A 153 -14.94 -11.51 -16.31
CA THR A 153 -14.37 -12.09 -15.09
C THR A 153 -13.22 -11.21 -14.60
N PHE A 154 -13.34 -10.73 -13.38
CA PHE A 154 -12.32 -9.90 -12.74
C PHE A 154 -11.62 -10.67 -11.64
N THR A 155 -10.29 -10.86 -11.77
CA THR A 155 -9.45 -11.49 -10.72
C THR A 155 -8.77 -10.41 -9.89
N VAL A 156 -9.13 -10.29 -8.62
CA VAL A 156 -8.57 -9.27 -7.69
C VAL A 156 -7.08 -9.52 -7.48
N LYS A 157 -6.25 -8.51 -7.73
CA LYS A 157 -4.78 -8.57 -7.58
C LYS A 157 -4.23 -7.57 -6.57
N LYS A 158 -4.93 -6.46 -6.37
CA LYS A 158 -4.55 -5.43 -5.43
C LYS A 158 -5.79 -4.65 -4.99
N VAL A 159 -5.82 -4.27 -3.73
CA VAL A 159 -6.84 -3.37 -3.16
C VAL A 159 -6.12 -2.21 -2.50
N LYS A 160 -6.65 -0.99 -2.63
CA LYS A 160 -6.12 0.15 -1.89
C LYS A 160 -6.30 -0.11 -0.39
N ASP A 161 -5.24 0.14 0.36
CA ASP A 161 -5.24 0.02 1.80
C ASP A 161 -6.10 1.14 2.42
N GLU A 162 -7.37 0.83 2.61
CA GLU A 162 -8.39 1.68 3.20
C GLU A 162 -9.27 0.82 4.11
N PRO A 163 -9.25 1.03 5.44
CA PRO A 163 -9.89 0.12 6.40
C PRO A 163 -11.37 -0.14 6.14
N SER A 164 -12.13 0.89 5.72
CA SER A 164 -13.56 0.75 5.42
C SER A 164 -13.79 -0.17 4.22
N LEU A 165 -13.00 -0.02 3.16
CA LEU A 165 -13.06 -0.86 1.96
C LEU A 165 -12.64 -2.30 2.29
N LEU A 166 -11.53 -2.48 2.98
CA LEU A 166 -11.02 -3.80 3.35
C LEU A 166 -12.02 -4.56 4.22
N LYS A 167 -12.62 -3.90 5.21
CA LYS A 167 -13.66 -4.47 6.07
C LYS A 167 -14.91 -4.86 5.26
N TYR A 168 -15.31 -4.00 4.31
CA TYR A 168 -16.43 -4.28 3.40
C TYR A 168 -16.18 -5.53 2.57
N LEU A 169 -15.00 -5.63 1.95
CA LEU A 169 -14.63 -6.77 1.10
C LEU A 169 -14.46 -8.06 1.91
N GLU A 170 -13.86 -7.98 3.10
CA GLU A 170 -13.72 -9.12 4.05
C GLU A 170 -15.08 -9.74 4.36
N GLY A 171 -16.09 -8.92 4.68
CA GLY A 171 -17.43 -9.39 4.99
C GLY A 171 -18.14 -10.10 3.83
N ARG A 172 -17.56 -10.02 2.61
CA ARG A 172 -18.06 -10.65 1.40
C ARG A 172 -17.13 -11.73 0.84
N GLY A 173 -16.08 -12.08 1.59
CA GLY A 173 -15.10 -13.08 1.17
C GLY A 173 -14.23 -12.65 -0.02
N ILE A 174 -14.20 -11.36 -0.35
CA ILE A 174 -13.38 -10.83 -1.46
C ILE A 174 -11.99 -10.51 -0.94
N ARG A 175 -11.00 -11.23 -1.45
CA ARG A 175 -9.57 -11.07 -1.12
C ARG A 175 -8.74 -11.17 -2.39
N ILE A 176 -7.45 -10.94 -2.26
CA ILE A 176 -6.50 -11.13 -3.38
C ILE A 176 -6.61 -12.56 -3.93
N GLY A 177 -6.70 -12.67 -5.24
CA GLY A 177 -6.84 -13.93 -5.96
C GLY A 177 -8.30 -14.36 -6.23
N VAL A 178 -9.27 -13.76 -5.56
CA VAL A 178 -10.69 -14.06 -5.79
C VAL A 178 -11.10 -13.61 -7.18
N LYS A 179 -11.93 -14.43 -7.83
CA LYS A 179 -12.57 -14.11 -9.12
C LYS A 179 -14.02 -13.71 -8.88
N ILE A 180 -14.42 -12.61 -9.47
CA ILE A 180 -15.81 -12.14 -9.52
C ILE A 180 -16.24 -11.96 -10.98
N VAL A 181 -17.50 -12.18 -11.28
CA VAL A 181 -18.07 -11.98 -12.61
C VAL A 181 -19.01 -10.79 -12.55
N VAL A 182 -18.82 -9.79 -13.40
CA VAL A 182 -19.67 -8.61 -13.48
C VAL A 182 -21.01 -8.99 -14.12
N GLN A 183 -22.09 -8.93 -13.35
CA GLN A 183 -23.43 -9.30 -13.79
C GLN A 183 -24.19 -8.11 -14.39
N SER A 184 -24.08 -6.95 -13.77
CA SER A 184 -24.70 -5.71 -14.25
C SER A 184 -24.00 -4.47 -13.68
N ILE A 185 -24.17 -3.35 -14.38
CA ILE A 185 -23.71 -2.03 -13.93
C ILE A 185 -24.93 -1.11 -13.95
N LEU A 186 -25.28 -0.55 -12.79
CA LEU A 186 -26.43 0.35 -12.68
C LEU A 186 -26.13 1.68 -13.37
N ALA A 187 -27.02 2.07 -14.29
CA ALA A 187 -26.82 3.26 -15.11
C ALA A 187 -26.85 4.58 -14.31
N CYS A 188 -27.55 4.62 -13.16
CA CYS A 188 -27.75 5.85 -12.37
C CYS A 188 -26.50 6.29 -11.58
N ASP A 189 -25.71 5.33 -11.06
CA ASP A 189 -24.60 5.63 -10.16
C ASP A 189 -23.33 4.79 -10.46
N GLY A 190 -23.40 3.87 -11.42
CA GLY A 190 -22.30 2.99 -11.80
C GLY A 190 -21.99 1.90 -10.76
N MET A 191 -22.92 1.59 -9.85
CA MET A 191 -22.79 0.46 -8.93
C MET A 191 -22.66 -0.84 -9.73
N ILE A 192 -21.65 -1.62 -9.38
CA ILE A 192 -21.38 -2.91 -10.01
C ILE A 192 -22.03 -4.00 -9.17
N ASN A 193 -22.96 -4.75 -9.77
CA ASN A 193 -23.37 -6.04 -9.26
C ASN A 193 -22.46 -7.13 -9.87
N ALA A 194 -21.77 -7.86 -9.02
CA ALA A 194 -20.90 -8.95 -9.41
C ALA A 194 -21.23 -10.21 -8.62
N SER A 195 -20.88 -11.38 -9.15
CA SER A 195 -21.03 -12.65 -8.43
C SER A 195 -19.68 -13.28 -8.13
N GLN A 196 -19.59 -13.90 -6.94
CA GLN A 196 -18.52 -14.80 -6.54
C GLN A 196 -19.15 -16.19 -6.30
N GLY A 197 -19.11 -17.05 -7.32
CA GLY A 197 -19.91 -18.26 -7.30
C GLY A 197 -21.41 -17.92 -7.25
N GLU A 198 -22.12 -18.40 -6.23
CA GLU A 198 -23.54 -18.13 -6.01
C GLU A 198 -23.80 -16.85 -5.19
N GLN A 199 -22.78 -16.21 -4.64
CA GLN A 199 -22.93 -15.02 -3.82
C GLN A 199 -22.92 -13.76 -4.68
N GLU A 200 -23.95 -12.91 -4.55
CA GLU A 200 -23.98 -11.58 -5.13
C GLU A 200 -23.24 -10.56 -4.26
N VAL A 201 -22.53 -9.67 -4.91
CA VAL A 201 -21.77 -8.59 -4.28
C VAL A 201 -22.02 -7.29 -5.02
N PHE A 202 -22.43 -6.27 -4.27
CA PHE A 202 -22.66 -4.93 -4.81
C PHE A 202 -21.47 -4.03 -4.44
N ILE A 203 -20.78 -3.49 -5.43
CA ILE A 203 -19.59 -2.66 -5.25
C ILE A 203 -19.88 -1.28 -5.80
N SER A 204 -19.79 -0.24 -4.97
CA SER A 204 -19.98 1.13 -5.44
C SER A 204 -18.91 1.50 -6.47
N ARG A 205 -19.24 2.43 -7.36
CA ARG A 205 -18.29 2.93 -8.36
C ARG A 205 -17.02 3.47 -7.73
N GLU A 206 -17.13 4.18 -6.61
CA GLU A 206 -15.96 4.73 -5.91
C GLU A 206 -15.07 3.61 -5.31
N SER A 207 -15.69 2.57 -4.74
CA SER A 207 -14.94 1.39 -4.27
C SER A 207 -14.28 0.64 -5.44
N ALA A 208 -14.96 0.52 -6.58
CA ALA A 208 -14.44 -0.16 -7.76
C ALA A 208 -13.15 0.48 -8.33
N LYS A 209 -12.97 1.80 -8.18
CA LYS A 209 -11.74 2.52 -8.52
C LYS A 209 -10.54 2.14 -7.65
N LEU A 210 -10.78 1.54 -6.50
CA LEU A 210 -9.77 1.19 -5.50
C LEU A 210 -9.41 -0.31 -5.49
N ILE A 211 -10.06 -1.08 -6.36
CA ILE A 211 -9.85 -2.53 -6.52
C ILE A 211 -9.20 -2.75 -7.89
N TYR A 212 -8.04 -3.36 -7.92
CA TYR A 212 -7.23 -3.57 -9.12
C TYR A 212 -7.09 -5.05 -9.42
N GLY A 213 -7.13 -5.43 -10.69
CA GLY A 213 -7.09 -6.84 -11.04
C GLY A 213 -6.90 -7.11 -12.54
N ILE A 214 -7.12 -8.36 -12.92
CA ILE A 214 -7.05 -8.82 -14.30
C ILE A 214 -8.48 -9.01 -14.81
N ILE A 215 -8.79 -8.40 -15.93
CA ILE A 215 -10.03 -8.57 -16.69
C ILE A 215 -9.79 -9.68 -17.72
N SER A 216 -10.70 -10.64 -17.80
CA SER A 216 -10.64 -11.78 -18.74
C SER A 216 -12.04 -12.20 -19.22
#